data_1a0d90eb50680c8668acc76171e16649
#
_entry.id   1a0d90eb50680c8668acc76171e16649
#
_cell.length_a   1.000
_cell.length_b   1.000
_cell.length_c   1.000
_cell.angle_alpha   90.00
_cell.angle_beta   90.00
_cell.angle_gamma   90.00
#
_symmetry.space_group_name_H-M   'P 1'
#
loop_
_entity.id
_entity.type
_entity.pdbx_description
1 polymer ?
#
loop_
_entity_poly.entity_id
_entity_poly.type
_entity_poly.pdbx_seq_one_letter_code
_entity_poly.pdbx_strand_id
1 'polypeptide(L)'
;MNELLIGLVGALIATNQPLAVSNLIQQNAGVSVAMVNPNDPAEKELTQLMAGDEAALVEVDKWIRDNNAFAAQGAGESKEALNRRILARFESVRKDYEDLLRRYPDFARGHLAYGSFLNDIGEEAAAGAQYGKAAQLDPKNPAAWNQLANYCGEHGPLTNAFVDYAKAIELNPAEPVYYQNLAATVYLFRKDARAFYGISEEQVFDKALALYRKAMQLNPQNFLLAADYAESYYGIRPLRTNDALGAWTNALQIARDDNEREGVYIHLARIKMVVGRFAEARAHLNDVTNAAFADTRHHLERSLAERENTAANPAASVSTNVVAAPTKPLAVPTNAIPGPINASHRTP
;
A
#
# COMPACT_ATOMS: atom_id res chain seq x y z
N MET A 1 -9.56 -24.81 -10.15
CA MET A 1 -9.83 -24.08 -8.89
C MET A 1 -8.53 -23.43 -8.46
N ASN A 2 -8.50 -22.11 -8.46
CA ASN A 2 -7.26 -21.36 -8.39
C ASN A 2 -6.60 -21.48 -7.02
N GLU A 3 -5.36 -21.97 -6.98
CA GLU A 3 -4.50 -22.00 -5.78
C GLU A 3 -4.27 -20.58 -5.19
N LEU A 4 -4.40 -19.53 -6.01
CA LEU A 4 -4.30 -18.13 -5.62
C LEU A 4 -5.44 -17.67 -4.68
N LEU A 5 -6.68 -18.08 -4.94
CA LEU A 5 -7.82 -17.77 -4.06
C LEU A 5 -7.66 -18.43 -2.67
N ILE A 6 -7.08 -19.65 -2.65
CA ILE A 6 -6.75 -20.34 -1.40
C ILE A 6 -5.65 -19.59 -0.67
N GLY A 7 -4.71 -18.96 -1.38
CA GLY A 7 -3.64 -18.13 -0.82
C GLY A 7 -4.16 -16.85 -0.17
N LEU A 8 -5.05 -16.11 -0.84
CA LEU A 8 -5.63 -14.87 -0.31
C LEU A 8 -6.52 -15.11 0.91
N VAL A 9 -7.44 -16.08 0.81
CA VAL A 9 -8.28 -16.48 1.94
C VAL A 9 -7.41 -17.05 3.07
N GLY A 10 -6.32 -17.74 2.76
CA GLY A 10 -5.34 -18.20 3.74
C GLY A 10 -4.60 -17.05 4.43
N ALA A 11 -4.23 -16.01 3.71
CA ALA A 11 -3.60 -14.80 4.24
C ALA A 11 -4.56 -13.98 5.11
N LEU A 12 -5.82 -13.83 4.69
CA LEU A 12 -6.87 -13.15 5.46
C LEU A 12 -7.18 -13.87 6.78
N ILE A 13 -7.14 -15.20 6.79
CA ILE A 13 -7.37 -16.02 8.01
C ILE A 13 -6.14 -16.01 8.93
N ALA A 14 -4.93 -15.84 8.38
CA ALA A 14 -3.69 -15.85 9.17
C ALA A 14 -3.37 -14.52 9.84
N THR A 15 -3.94 -13.41 9.37
CA THR A 15 -3.72 -12.08 9.95
C THR A 15 -4.91 -11.72 10.85
N ASN A 16 -4.70 -11.66 12.16
CA ASN A 16 -5.68 -11.14 13.14
C ASN A 16 -5.90 -9.63 13.04
N GLN A 17 -5.67 -9.02 11.88
CA GLN A 17 -5.87 -7.59 11.66
C GLN A 17 -7.21 -7.37 10.93
N PRO A 18 -8.11 -6.54 11.45
CA PRO A 18 -9.30 -6.15 10.70
C PRO A 18 -8.84 -5.36 9.46
N LEU A 19 -9.18 -5.87 8.28
CA LEU A 19 -9.08 -5.08 7.07
C LEU A 19 -10.08 -3.93 7.19
N ALA A 20 -9.59 -2.70 7.25
CA ALA A 20 -10.44 -1.53 7.08
C ALA A 20 -10.78 -1.42 5.59
N VAL A 21 -11.65 -2.31 5.11
CA VAL A 21 -12.02 -2.46 3.69
C VAL A 21 -12.59 -1.17 3.12
N SER A 22 -13.37 -0.41 3.92
CA SER A 22 -13.98 0.84 3.49
C SER A 22 -12.99 1.95 3.14
N ASN A 23 -11.82 2.01 3.78
CA ASN A 23 -10.78 3.00 3.47
C ASN A 23 -9.90 2.59 2.27
N LEU A 24 -9.75 1.28 2.03
CA LEU A 24 -9.03 0.74 0.87
C LEU A 24 -9.79 1.01 -0.44
N ILE A 25 -11.10 0.84 -0.47
CA ILE A 25 -11.93 1.01 -1.67
C ILE A 25 -11.92 2.46 -2.14
N GLN A 26 -12.01 3.44 -1.25
CA GLN A 26 -11.99 4.86 -1.61
C GLN A 26 -10.61 5.36 -2.04
N GLN A 27 -9.53 4.83 -1.48
CA GLN A 27 -8.15 5.27 -1.78
C GLN A 27 -7.55 4.56 -3.00
N ASN A 28 -7.92 3.32 -3.28
CA ASN A 28 -7.31 2.52 -4.36
C ASN A 28 -8.13 2.48 -5.65
N ALA A 29 -9.44 2.66 -5.60
CA ALA A 29 -10.26 2.38 -6.77
C ALA A 29 -10.17 3.45 -7.86
N GLY A 30 -9.92 4.72 -7.54
CA GLY A 30 -9.98 5.79 -8.56
C GLY A 30 -11.31 5.80 -9.35
N VAL A 31 -12.20 4.85 -9.04
CA VAL A 31 -13.53 4.75 -9.62
C VAL A 31 -14.43 5.70 -8.85
N SER A 32 -14.75 6.83 -9.48
CA SER A 32 -15.76 7.72 -8.92
C SER A 32 -17.09 6.98 -8.80
N VAL A 33 -17.63 6.89 -7.58
CA VAL A 33 -18.98 6.37 -7.34
C VAL A 33 -20.04 7.30 -7.94
N ALA A 34 -19.70 8.55 -8.27
CA ALA A 34 -20.61 9.47 -8.90
C ALA A 34 -21.02 9.00 -10.30
N MET A 35 -22.31 8.83 -10.52
CA MET A 35 -22.84 8.49 -11.84
C MET A 35 -22.52 9.60 -12.83
N VAL A 36 -21.90 9.23 -13.97
CA VAL A 36 -21.59 10.17 -15.06
C VAL A 36 -22.88 10.65 -15.72
N ASN A 37 -23.88 9.75 -15.86
CA ASN A 37 -25.21 10.06 -16.37
C ASN A 37 -26.28 9.35 -15.51
N PRO A 38 -26.98 10.11 -14.62
CA PRO A 38 -28.00 9.53 -13.76
C PRO A 38 -29.20 8.89 -14.47
N ASN A 39 -29.38 9.15 -15.76
CA ASN A 39 -30.47 8.58 -16.56
C ASN A 39 -30.05 7.32 -17.34
N ASP A 40 -28.76 7.01 -17.37
CA ASP A 40 -28.26 5.81 -18.04
C ASP A 40 -28.61 4.55 -17.23
N PRO A 41 -29.32 3.56 -17.81
CA PRO A 41 -29.63 2.31 -17.12
C PRO A 41 -28.38 1.54 -16.66
N ALA A 42 -27.31 1.53 -17.46
CA ALA A 42 -26.05 0.86 -17.10
C ALA A 42 -25.37 1.49 -15.89
N GLU A 43 -25.41 2.83 -15.78
CA GLU A 43 -24.87 3.57 -14.62
C GLU A 43 -25.65 3.28 -13.33
N LYS A 44 -26.99 3.23 -13.40
CA LYS A 44 -27.82 2.88 -12.24
C LYS A 44 -27.56 1.47 -11.75
N GLU A 45 -27.47 0.54 -12.69
CA GLU A 45 -27.19 -0.84 -12.37
C GLU A 45 -25.79 -1.03 -11.80
N LEU A 46 -24.77 -0.40 -12.39
CA LEU A 46 -23.42 -0.41 -11.87
C LEU A 46 -23.37 0.14 -10.44
N THR A 47 -24.05 1.24 -10.15
CA THR A 47 -24.07 1.83 -8.80
C THR A 47 -24.65 0.86 -7.77
N GLN A 48 -25.72 0.13 -8.12
CA GLN A 48 -26.31 -0.88 -7.23
C GLN A 48 -25.36 -2.08 -7.05
N LEU A 49 -24.68 -2.48 -8.11
CA LEU A 49 -23.75 -3.59 -8.11
C LEU A 49 -22.51 -3.27 -7.26
N MET A 50 -21.94 -2.07 -7.40
CA MET A 50 -20.82 -1.61 -6.57
C MET A 50 -21.18 -1.54 -5.07
N ALA A 51 -22.40 -1.16 -4.73
CA ALA A 51 -22.87 -1.23 -3.35
C ALA A 51 -23.03 -2.68 -2.86
N GLY A 52 -23.37 -3.60 -3.76
CA GLY A 52 -23.49 -5.03 -3.48
C GLY A 52 -22.15 -5.72 -3.29
N ASP A 53 -21.13 -5.35 -4.05
CA ASP A 53 -19.78 -5.90 -3.92
C ASP A 53 -19.09 -5.41 -2.64
N GLU A 54 -19.21 -4.11 -2.32
CA GLU A 54 -18.74 -3.58 -1.03
C GLU A 54 -19.39 -4.31 0.14
N ALA A 55 -20.71 -4.50 0.09
CA ALA A 55 -21.43 -5.26 1.11
C ALA A 55 -20.93 -6.71 1.22
N ALA A 56 -20.57 -7.35 0.09
CA ALA A 56 -20.03 -8.70 0.09
C ALA A 56 -18.65 -8.79 0.75
N LEU A 57 -17.78 -7.83 0.49
CA LEU A 57 -16.44 -7.76 1.11
C LEU A 57 -16.56 -7.54 2.63
N VAL A 58 -17.41 -6.62 3.08
CA VAL A 58 -17.69 -6.37 4.51
C VAL A 58 -18.29 -7.61 5.20
N GLU A 59 -19.21 -8.30 4.53
CA GLU A 59 -19.85 -9.52 5.03
C GLU A 59 -18.83 -10.65 5.19
N VAL A 60 -17.96 -10.85 4.20
CA VAL A 60 -16.90 -11.87 4.24
C VAL A 60 -15.89 -11.57 5.34
N ASP A 61 -15.44 -10.33 5.47
CA ASP A 61 -14.56 -9.91 6.57
C ASP A 61 -15.19 -10.19 7.94
N LYS A 62 -16.47 -9.89 8.11
CA LYS A 62 -17.21 -10.24 9.32
C LYS A 62 -17.22 -11.76 9.57
N TRP A 63 -17.47 -12.58 8.56
CA TRP A 63 -17.47 -14.06 8.73
C TRP A 63 -16.11 -14.57 9.18
N ILE A 64 -15.02 -14.04 8.61
CA ILE A 64 -13.65 -14.41 8.98
C ILE A 64 -13.38 -14.04 10.45
N ARG A 65 -13.71 -12.82 10.88
CA ARG A 65 -13.52 -12.38 12.26
C ARG A 65 -14.35 -13.19 13.26
N ASP A 66 -15.64 -13.38 12.97
CA ASP A 66 -16.53 -14.15 13.81
C ASP A 66 -16.05 -15.60 13.94
N ASN A 67 -15.65 -16.22 12.82
CA ASN A 67 -15.15 -17.58 12.82
C ASN A 67 -13.86 -17.73 13.63
N ASN A 68 -12.94 -16.77 13.56
CA ASN A 68 -11.71 -16.76 14.34
C ASN A 68 -12.02 -16.64 15.86
N ALA A 69 -12.99 -15.80 16.23
CA ALA A 69 -13.43 -15.65 17.63
C ALA A 69 -14.08 -16.93 18.15
N PHE A 70 -14.90 -17.62 17.35
CA PHE A 70 -15.50 -18.91 17.72
C PHE A 70 -14.46 -20.05 17.75
N ALA A 71 -13.50 -20.08 16.82
CA ALA A 71 -12.43 -21.06 16.79
C ALA A 71 -11.54 -20.98 18.04
N ALA A 72 -11.29 -19.79 18.57
CA ALA A 72 -10.58 -19.58 19.84
C ALA A 72 -11.33 -20.21 21.04
N GLN A 73 -12.64 -20.46 20.91
CA GLN A 73 -13.51 -21.10 21.91
C GLN A 73 -13.79 -22.58 21.57
N GLY A 74 -13.15 -23.13 20.52
CA GLY A 74 -13.33 -24.51 20.07
C GLY A 74 -14.64 -24.76 19.28
N ALA A 75 -15.30 -23.71 18.74
CA ALA A 75 -16.63 -23.78 18.13
C ALA A 75 -16.71 -23.15 16.70
N GLY A 76 -15.58 -22.86 16.04
CA GLY A 76 -15.58 -22.29 14.69
C GLY A 76 -16.00 -23.27 13.59
N GLU A 77 -16.45 -22.74 12.45
CA GLU A 77 -16.61 -23.52 11.21
C GLU A 77 -15.23 -24.06 10.76
N SER A 78 -15.20 -25.21 10.05
CA SER A 78 -13.94 -25.65 9.43
C SER A 78 -13.49 -24.66 8.35
N LYS A 79 -12.18 -24.58 8.14
CA LYS A 79 -11.59 -23.71 7.11
C LYS A 79 -12.21 -23.96 5.73
N GLU A 80 -12.47 -25.23 5.40
CA GLU A 80 -13.06 -25.64 4.13
C GLU A 80 -14.53 -25.19 4.00
N ALA A 81 -15.28 -25.21 5.10
CA ALA A 81 -16.68 -24.76 5.10
C ALA A 81 -16.74 -23.23 4.92
N LEU A 82 -15.93 -22.49 5.67
CA LEU A 82 -15.84 -21.04 5.54
C LEU A 82 -15.40 -20.63 4.14
N ASN A 83 -14.36 -21.28 3.57
CA ASN A 83 -13.88 -20.99 2.22
C ASN A 83 -14.97 -21.23 1.17
N ARG A 84 -15.73 -22.33 1.24
CA ARG A 84 -16.84 -22.55 0.30
C ARG A 84 -17.89 -21.47 0.39
N ARG A 85 -18.21 -21.00 1.58
CA ARG A 85 -19.17 -19.92 1.82
C ARG A 85 -18.69 -18.60 1.21
N ILE A 86 -17.43 -18.24 1.41
CA ILE A 86 -16.79 -17.06 0.84
C ILE A 86 -16.81 -17.12 -0.69
N LEU A 87 -16.37 -18.24 -1.26
CA LEU A 87 -16.36 -18.43 -2.71
C LEU A 87 -17.75 -18.32 -3.33
N ALA A 88 -18.77 -18.91 -2.69
CA ALA A 88 -20.15 -18.81 -3.17
C ALA A 88 -20.67 -17.35 -3.14
N ARG A 89 -20.26 -16.56 -2.14
CA ARG A 89 -20.66 -15.15 -2.03
C ARG A 89 -20.01 -14.30 -3.13
N PHE A 90 -18.72 -14.48 -3.38
CA PHE A 90 -18.00 -13.76 -4.44
C PHE A 90 -18.43 -14.19 -5.84
N GLU A 91 -18.77 -15.47 -6.05
CA GLU A 91 -19.29 -15.96 -7.31
C GLU A 91 -20.64 -15.33 -7.68
N SER A 92 -21.48 -15.02 -6.67
CA SER A 92 -22.72 -14.27 -6.91
C SER A 92 -22.43 -12.87 -7.48
N VAL A 93 -21.49 -12.13 -6.85
CA VAL A 93 -21.10 -10.79 -7.31
C VAL A 93 -20.46 -10.84 -8.70
N ARG A 94 -19.61 -11.84 -8.95
CA ARG A 94 -19.01 -12.06 -10.26
C ARG A 94 -20.06 -12.17 -11.37
N LYS A 95 -21.07 -13.02 -11.15
CA LYS A 95 -22.16 -13.21 -12.13
C LYS A 95 -22.92 -11.92 -12.39
N ASP A 96 -23.16 -11.11 -11.37
CA ASP A 96 -23.83 -9.83 -11.54
C ASP A 96 -23.02 -8.87 -12.43
N TYR A 97 -21.68 -8.80 -12.26
CA TYR A 97 -20.80 -8.05 -13.16
C TYR A 97 -20.77 -8.63 -14.60
N GLU A 98 -20.67 -9.95 -14.74
CA GLU A 98 -20.67 -10.61 -16.04
C GLU A 98 -22.00 -10.39 -16.77
N ASP A 99 -23.12 -10.40 -16.06
CA ASP A 99 -24.45 -10.14 -16.63
C ASP A 99 -24.61 -8.67 -17.04
N LEU A 100 -24.07 -7.73 -16.27
CA LEU A 100 -23.99 -6.32 -16.63
C LEU A 100 -23.19 -6.16 -17.94
N LEU A 101 -21.98 -6.69 -18.00
CA LEU A 101 -21.07 -6.53 -19.14
C LEU A 101 -21.53 -7.33 -20.37
N ARG A 102 -22.34 -8.37 -20.20
CA ARG A 102 -23.01 -9.05 -21.33
C ARG A 102 -24.06 -8.17 -21.97
N ARG A 103 -24.80 -7.38 -21.19
CA ARG A 103 -25.81 -6.44 -21.68
C ARG A 103 -25.19 -5.14 -22.22
N TYR A 104 -24.08 -4.72 -21.63
CA TYR A 104 -23.38 -3.46 -21.94
C TYR A 104 -21.88 -3.72 -22.21
N PRO A 105 -21.50 -4.39 -23.30
CA PRO A 105 -20.13 -4.87 -23.52
C PRO A 105 -19.09 -3.75 -23.71
N ASP A 106 -19.53 -2.54 -24.09
CA ASP A 106 -18.66 -1.38 -24.29
C ASP A 106 -18.74 -0.37 -23.13
N PHE A 107 -19.24 -0.80 -21.97
CA PHE A 107 -19.36 0.03 -20.80
C PHE A 107 -18.05 0.08 -20.02
N ALA A 108 -17.16 1.04 -20.35
CA ALA A 108 -15.81 1.17 -19.78
C ALA A 108 -15.79 1.22 -18.25
N ARG A 109 -16.74 1.94 -17.62
CA ARG A 109 -16.84 2.01 -16.15
C ARG A 109 -17.21 0.68 -15.52
N GLY A 110 -18.07 -0.10 -16.18
CA GLY A 110 -18.41 -1.45 -15.73
C GLY A 110 -17.19 -2.37 -15.74
N HIS A 111 -16.37 -2.33 -16.81
CA HIS A 111 -15.09 -3.05 -16.87
C HIS A 111 -14.13 -2.61 -15.78
N LEU A 112 -14.00 -1.30 -15.53
CA LEU A 112 -13.13 -0.77 -14.49
C LEU A 112 -13.56 -1.24 -13.08
N ALA A 113 -14.84 -1.15 -12.76
CA ALA A 113 -15.38 -1.60 -11.47
C ALA A 113 -15.26 -3.13 -11.29
N TYR A 114 -15.55 -3.90 -12.34
CA TYR A 114 -15.36 -5.35 -12.29
C TYR A 114 -13.89 -5.72 -12.08
N GLY A 115 -12.97 -5.01 -12.73
CA GLY A 115 -11.54 -5.18 -12.51
C GLY A 115 -11.16 -4.91 -11.05
N SER A 116 -11.71 -3.86 -10.42
CA SER A 116 -11.47 -3.56 -9.01
C SER A 116 -11.98 -4.68 -8.09
N PHE A 117 -13.21 -5.17 -8.30
CA PHE A 117 -13.74 -6.29 -7.54
C PHE A 117 -12.88 -7.56 -7.70
N LEU A 118 -12.45 -7.89 -8.93
CA LEU A 118 -11.57 -9.04 -9.17
C LEU A 118 -10.22 -8.90 -8.47
N ASN A 119 -9.66 -7.70 -8.43
CA ASN A 119 -8.43 -7.40 -7.70
C ASN A 119 -8.61 -7.59 -6.18
N ASP A 120 -9.72 -7.11 -5.63
CA ASP A 120 -10.02 -7.21 -4.20
C ASP A 120 -10.18 -8.67 -3.74
N ILE A 121 -10.64 -9.55 -4.63
CA ILE A 121 -10.75 -10.99 -4.36
C ILE A 121 -9.50 -11.79 -4.80
N GLY A 122 -8.41 -11.11 -5.24
CA GLY A 122 -7.12 -11.71 -5.60
C GLY A 122 -7.09 -12.37 -6.98
N GLU A 123 -8.03 -12.05 -7.87
CA GLU A 123 -8.03 -12.51 -9.26
C GLU A 123 -7.30 -11.55 -10.19
N GLU A 124 -6.05 -11.28 -9.88
CA GLU A 124 -5.21 -10.23 -10.44
C GLU A 124 -5.12 -10.29 -11.98
N ALA A 125 -4.94 -11.47 -12.57
CA ALA A 125 -4.86 -11.60 -14.03
C ALA A 125 -6.19 -11.24 -14.72
N ALA A 126 -7.32 -11.61 -14.13
CA ALA A 126 -8.64 -11.23 -14.64
C ALA A 126 -8.89 -9.73 -14.44
N ALA A 127 -8.48 -9.17 -13.31
CA ALA A 127 -8.53 -7.74 -13.05
C ALA A 127 -7.74 -6.93 -14.10
N GLY A 128 -6.50 -7.33 -14.39
CA GLY A 128 -5.67 -6.68 -15.40
C GLY A 128 -6.31 -6.70 -16.80
N ALA A 129 -6.97 -7.80 -17.18
CA ALA A 129 -7.71 -7.88 -18.44
C ALA A 129 -8.88 -6.87 -18.48
N GLN A 130 -9.61 -6.71 -17.37
CA GLN A 130 -10.72 -5.76 -17.28
C GLN A 130 -10.23 -4.31 -17.30
N TYR A 131 -9.14 -3.98 -16.61
CA TYR A 131 -8.51 -2.65 -16.65
C TYR A 131 -8.03 -2.29 -18.06
N GLY A 132 -7.40 -3.25 -18.77
CA GLY A 132 -7.00 -3.07 -20.17
C GLY A 132 -8.19 -2.79 -21.08
N LYS A 133 -9.30 -3.50 -20.88
CA LYS A 133 -10.54 -3.27 -21.65
C LYS A 133 -11.14 -1.89 -21.33
N ALA A 134 -11.17 -1.49 -20.06
CA ALA A 134 -11.64 -0.18 -19.65
C ALA A 134 -10.83 0.96 -20.30
N ALA A 135 -9.50 0.86 -20.29
CA ALA A 135 -8.62 1.86 -20.91
C ALA A 135 -8.76 1.91 -22.44
N GLN A 136 -9.06 0.79 -23.10
CA GLN A 136 -9.34 0.75 -24.54
C GLN A 136 -10.67 1.41 -24.89
N LEU A 137 -11.72 1.17 -24.11
CA LEU A 137 -13.07 1.69 -24.35
C LEU A 137 -13.18 3.17 -24.01
N ASP A 138 -12.50 3.63 -22.94
CA ASP A 138 -12.42 5.05 -22.58
C ASP A 138 -10.98 5.47 -22.33
N PRO A 139 -10.21 5.81 -23.39
CA PRO A 139 -8.83 6.25 -23.27
C PRO A 139 -8.64 7.58 -22.53
N LYS A 140 -9.74 8.29 -22.24
CA LYS A 140 -9.71 9.55 -21.48
C LYS A 140 -9.98 9.36 -19.99
N ASN A 141 -10.24 8.15 -19.55
CA ASN A 141 -10.45 7.83 -18.15
C ASN A 141 -9.11 7.62 -17.42
N PRO A 142 -8.67 8.58 -16.57
CA PRO A 142 -7.38 8.46 -15.89
C PRO A 142 -7.34 7.30 -14.89
N ALA A 143 -8.48 6.95 -14.28
CA ALA A 143 -8.55 5.84 -13.32
C ALA A 143 -8.25 4.49 -13.97
N ALA A 144 -8.72 4.27 -15.22
CA ALA A 144 -8.43 3.04 -15.95
C ALA A 144 -6.91 2.87 -16.20
N TRP A 145 -6.23 3.95 -16.59
CA TRP A 145 -4.78 3.95 -16.78
C TRP A 145 -4.03 3.73 -15.47
N ASN A 146 -4.47 4.35 -14.37
CA ASN A 146 -3.86 4.13 -13.05
C ASN A 146 -3.98 2.68 -12.59
N GLN A 147 -5.16 2.06 -12.73
CA GLN A 147 -5.35 0.66 -12.32
C GLN A 147 -4.56 -0.30 -13.22
N LEU A 148 -4.50 -0.03 -14.52
CA LEU A 148 -3.66 -0.81 -15.44
C LEU A 148 -2.18 -0.68 -15.08
N ALA A 149 -1.74 0.52 -14.69
CA ALA A 149 -0.38 0.78 -14.22
C ALA A 149 -0.07 0.04 -12.91
N ASN A 150 -1.00 0.00 -11.95
CA ASN A 150 -0.86 -0.80 -10.72
C ASN A 150 -0.63 -2.27 -11.07
N TYR A 151 -1.49 -2.83 -11.90
CA TYR A 151 -1.36 -4.22 -12.37
C TYR A 151 0.00 -4.48 -13.06
N CYS A 152 0.43 -3.61 -13.98
CA CYS A 152 1.73 -3.73 -14.63
C CYS A 152 2.90 -3.55 -13.63
N GLY A 153 2.74 -2.75 -12.58
CA GLY A 153 3.72 -2.57 -11.51
C GLY A 153 3.98 -3.85 -10.72
N GLU A 154 2.94 -4.65 -10.52
CA GLU A 154 2.99 -5.90 -9.75
C GLU A 154 3.39 -7.10 -10.62
N HIS A 155 2.93 -7.16 -11.87
CA HIS A 155 3.08 -8.34 -12.75
C HIS A 155 3.99 -8.09 -13.95
N GLY A 156 4.39 -6.83 -14.21
CA GLY A 156 5.19 -6.43 -15.37
C GLY A 156 4.42 -6.37 -16.69
N PRO A 157 5.00 -5.80 -17.72
CA PRO A 157 6.30 -5.13 -17.72
C PRO A 157 6.25 -3.74 -17.06
N LEU A 158 7.24 -3.45 -16.21
CA LEU A 158 7.33 -2.18 -15.47
C LEU A 158 7.39 -0.93 -16.36
N THR A 159 7.89 -1.06 -17.58
CA THR A 159 7.86 0.02 -18.55
C THR A 159 6.46 0.50 -18.87
N ASN A 160 5.48 -0.41 -18.93
CA ASN A 160 4.09 -0.06 -19.13
C ASN A 160 3.53 0.68 -17.90
N ALA A 161 3.88 0.22 -16.68
CA ALA A 161 3.46 0.92 -15.48
C ALA A 161 3.88 2.39 -15.47
N PHE A 162 5.14 2.70 -15.82
CA PHE A 162 5.62 4.09 -15.89
C PHE A 162 4.87 4.92 -16.95
N VAL A 163 4.56 4.32 -18.12
CA VAL A 163 3.81 4.99 -19.20
C VAL A 163 2.36 5.25 -18.77
N ASP A 164 1.70 4.24 -18.22
CA ASP A 164 0.29 4.29 -17.88
C ASP A 164 0.01 5.23 -16.70
N TYR A 165 0.88 5.25 -15.66
CA TYR A 165 0.81 6.29 -14.62
C TYR A 165 1.03 7.70 -15.17
N ALA A 166 2.00 7.88 -16.07
CA ALA A 166 2.22 9.18 -16.69
C ALA A 166 0.98 9.63 -17.48
N LYS A 167 0.30 8.69 -18.13
CA LYS A 167 -0.95 8.95 -18.85
C LYS A 167 -2.10 9.31 -17.90
N ALA A 168 -2.23 8.62 -16.78
CA ALA A 168 -3.22 8.97 -15.75
C ALA A 168 -3.01 10.39 -15.22
N ILE A 169 -1.75 10.77 -14.93
CA ILE A 169 -1.37 12.11 -14.48
C ILE A 169 -1.65 13.17 -15.56
N GLU A 170 -1.34 12.89 -16.83
CA GLU A 170 -1.63 13.79 -17.94
C GLU A 170 -3.13 14.10 -18.04
N LEU A 171 -3.97 13.07 -17.88
CA LEU A 171 -5.44 13.18 -17.99
C LEU A 171 -6.07 13.87 -16.77
N ASN A 172 -5.54 13.66 -15.57
CA ASN A 172 -5.99 14.33 -14.36
C ASN A 172 -4.81 14.70 -13.43
N PRO A 173 -4.16 15.84 -13.65
CA PRO A 173 -3.01 16.28 -12.84
C PRO A 173 -3.36 16.76 -11.43
N ALA A 174 -4.64 16.75 -11.05
CA ALA A 174 -5.09 17.14 -9.72
C ALA A 174 -5.29 15.94 -8.76
N GLU A 175 -5.13 14.70 -9.23
CA GLU A 175 -5.31 13.49 -8.41
C GLU A 175 -4.01 13.08 -7.72
N PRO A 176 -3.90 13.20 -6.39
CA PRO A 176 -2.67 12.90 -5.66
C PRO A 176 -2.26 11.42 -5.74
N VAL A 177 -3.23 10.49 -5.83
CA VAL A 177 -2.97 9.04 -5.86
C VAL A 177 -2.11 8.64 -7.07
N TYR A 178 -2.28 9.26 -8.22
CA TYR A 178 -1.48 8.92 -9.41
C TYR A 178 0.00 9.27 -9.23
N TYR A 179 0.29 10.39 -8.57
CA TYR A 179 1.67 10.76 -8.23
C TYR A 179 2.25 9.86 -7.15
N GLN A 180 1.47 9.49 -6.13
CA GLN A 180 1.90 8.56 -5.07
C GLN A 180 2.25 7.20 -5.64
N ASN A 181 1.38 6.62 -6.47
CA ASN A 181 1.61 5.31 -7.08
C ASN A 181 2.84 5.31 -8.00
N LEU A 182 2.98 6.33 -8.85
CA LEU A 182 4.19 6.48 -9.67
C LEU A 182 5.44 6.67 -8.81
N ALA A 183 5.37 7.45 -7.73
CA ALA A 183 6.50 7.67 -6.83
C ALA A 183 6.96 6.36 -6.17
N ALA A 184 6.02 5.58 -5.64
CA ALA A 184 6.28 4.28 -5.04
C ALA A 184 6.91 3.31 -6.05
N THR A 185 6.34 3.23 -7.26
CA THR A 185 6.85 2.36 -8.32
C THR A 185 8.26 2.76 -8.75
N VAL A 186 8.53 4.06 -8.95
CA VAL A 186 9.87 4.57 -9.28
C VAL A 186 10.87 4.26 -8.16
N TYR A 187 10.47 4.41 -6.90
CA TYR A 187 11.32 4.14 -5.74
C TYR A 187 11.61 2.65 -5.56
N LEU A 188 10.60 1.78 -5.66
CA LEU A 188 10.74 0.34 -5.43
C LEU A 188 11.50 -0.35 -6.57
N PHE A 189 11.23 0.03 -7.80
CA PHE A 189 11.82 -0.55 -9.00
C PHE A 189 12.92 0.35 -9.61
N ARG A 190 13.83 0.81 -8.74
CA ARG A 190 14.92 1.76 -9.09
C ARG A 190 15.72 1.35 -10.31
N LYS A 191 16.03 0.06 -10.44
CA LYS A 191 16.81 -0.47 -11.55
C LYS A 191 16.10 -0.26 -12.88
N ASP A 192 14.82 -0.57 -12.91
CA ASP A 192 13.98 -0.44 -14.11
C ASP A 192 13.71 1.03 -14.42
N ALA A 193 13.44 1.84 -13.39
CA ALA A 193 13.27 3.29 -13.53
C ALA A 193 14.54 3.96 -14.08
N ARG A 194 15.74 3.55 -13.63
CA ARG A 194 17.01 4.03 -14.22
C ARG A 194 17.09 3.73 -15.71
N ALA A 195 16.78 2.50 -16.09
CA ALA A 195 16.83 2.08 -17.49
C ALA A 195 15.79 2.82 -18.34
N PHE A 196 14.55 2.94 -17.82
CA PHE A 196 13.45 3.56 -18.54
C PHE A 196 13.65 5.07 -18.74
N TYR A 197 14.07 5.79 -17.69
CA TYR A 197 14.28 7.25 -17.76
C TYR A 197 15.67 7.66 -18.23
N GLY A 198 16.64 6.74 -18.33
CA GLY A 198 18.02 7.04 -18.72
C GLY A 198 18.75 7.94 -17.71
N ILE A 199 18.49 7.78 -16.41
CA ILE A 199 19.01 8.64 -15.32
C ILE A 199 19.81 7.84 -14.29
N SER A 200 20.59 8.55 -13.43
CA SER A 200 21.33 7.92 -12.34
C SER A 200 20.41 7.45 -11.20
N GLU A 201 20.92 6.58 -10.32
CA GLU A 201 20.14 6.13 -9.15
C GLU A 201 19.76 7.29 -8.21
N GLU A 202 20.65 8.25 -8.03
CA GLU A 202 20.38 9.46 -7.26
C GLU A 202 19.21 10.26 -7.87
N GLN A 203 19.22 10.42 -9.20
CA GLN A 203 18.14 11.10 -9.92
C GLN A 203 16.81 10.32 -9.87
N VAL A 204 16.86 8.97 -9.74
CA VAL A 204 15.65 8.16 -9.51
C VAL A 204 15.03 8.49 -8.15
N PHE A 205 15.86 8.58 -7.09
CA PHE A 205 15.37 9.01 -5.78
C PHE A 205 14.81 10.43 -5.82
N ASP A 206 15.50 11.36 -6.45
CA ASP A 206 15.02 12.75 -6.58
C ASP A 206 13.69 12.81 -7.32
N LYS A 207 13.52 11.99 -8.37
CA LYS A 207 12.25 11.87 -9.11
C LYS A 207 11.12 11.32 -8.22
N ALA A 208 11.37 10.24 -7.50
CA ALA A 208 10.38 9.67 -6.58
C ALA A 208 9.97 10.68 -5.49
N LEU A 209 10.94 11.34 -4.85
CA LEU A 209 10.68 12.36 -3.85
C LEU A 209 9.94 13.57 -4.41
N ALA A 210 10.21 13.97 -5.66
CA ALA A 210 9.49 15.06 -6.32
C ALA A 210 8.01 14.70 -6.58
N LEU A 211 7.73 13.46 -6.99
CA LEU A 211 6.38 12.94 -7.19
C LEU A 211 5.61 12.89 -5.86
N TYR A 212 6.21 12.35 -4.80
CA TYR A 212 5.59 12.37 -3.45
C TYR A 212 5.29 13.79 -2.98
N ARG A 213 6.23 14.73 -3.14
CA ARG A 213 5.99 16.15 -2.79
C ARG A 213 4.81 16.73 -3.58
N LYS A 214 4.67 16.39 -4.87
CA LYS A 214 3.54 16.82 -5.67
C LYS A 214 2.23 16.24 -5.15
N ALA A 215 2.18 14.96 -4.81
CA ALA A 215 1.03 14.33 -4.18
C ALA A 215 0.65 15.01 -2.85
N MET A 216 1.64 15.30 -1.99
CA MET A 216 1.43 15.99 -0.72
C MET A 216 0.93 17.43 -0.89
N GLN A 217 1.35 18.15 -1.94
CA GLN A 217 0.81 19.47 -2.27
C GLN A 217 -0.69 19.40 -2.62
N LEU A 218 -1.13 18.32 -3.26
CA LEU A 218 -2.53 18.10 -3.64
C LEU A 218 -3.37 17.59 -2.46
N ASN A 219 -2.77 16.81 -1.55
CA ASN A 219 -3.44 16.28 -0.35
C ASN A 219 -2.55 16.41 0.90
N PRO A 220 -2.43 17.62 1.48
CA PRO A 220 -1.47 17.92 2.55
C PRO A 220 -1.81 17.30 3.91
N GLN A 221 -3.03 16.81 4.12
CA GLN A 221 -3.48 16.19 5.37
C GLN A 221 -3.49 14.65 5.31
N ASN A 222 -2.94 14.06 4.26
CA ASN A 222 -2.85 12.61 4.15
C ASN A 222 -1.61 12.09 4.90
N PHE A 223 -1.84 11.51 6.06
CA PHE A 223 -0.77 10.95 6.91
C PHE A 223 -0.02 9.81 6.22
N LEU A 224 -0.73 8.87 5.57
CA LEU A 224 -0.10 7.73 4.90
C LEU A 224 0.85 8.20 3.80
N LEU A 225 0.42 9.16 2.99
CA LEU A 225 1.26 9.74 1.94
C LEU A 225 2.51 10.43 2.51
N ALA A 226 2.36 11.16 3.64
CA ALA A 226 3.49 11.80 4.30
C ALA A 226 4.45 10.77 4.92
N ALA A 227 3.94 9.66 5.44
CA ALA A 227 4.73 8.55 5.95
C ALA A 227 5.49 7.84 4.81
N ASP A 228 4.84 7.52 3.69
CA ASP A 228 5.50 6.92 2.51
C ASP A 228 6.63 7.79 1.98
N TYR A 229 6.39 9.12 1.90
CA TYR A 229 7.43 10.08 1.54
C TYR A 229 8.61 10.03 2.50
N ALA A 230 8.36 10.03 3.80
CA ALA A 230 9.40 10.00 4.83
C ALA A 230 10.15 8.66 4.84
N GLU A 231 9.47 7.52 4.64
CA GLU A 231 10.08 6.20 4.53
C GLU A 231 11.01 6.07 3.32
N SER A 232 10.70 6.76 2.22
CA SER A 232 11.52 6.73 1.00
C SER A 232 12.98 7.15 1.26
N TYR A 233 13.25 7.97 2.29
CA TYR A 233 14.62 8.36 2.64
C TYR A 233 15.47 7.20 3.15
N TYR A 234 14.87 6.13 3.70
CA TYR A 234 15.65 4.97 4.18
C TYR A 234 16.37 4.20 3.08
N GLY A 235 15.95 4.33 1.82
CA GLY A 235 16.63 3.73 0.66
C GLY A 235 17.81 4.53 0.13
N ILE A 236 17.95 5.81 0.51
CA ILE A 236 18.94 6.73 -0.03
C ILE A 236 20.27 6.58 0.71
N ARG A 237 21.39 6.48 -0.05
CA ARG A 237 22.73 6.39 0.51
C ARG A 237 23.66 7.45 -0.11
N PRO A 238 24.36 8.26 0.72
CA PRO A 238 24.22 8.38 2.19
C PRO A 238 22.84 8.90 2.56
N LEU A 239 22.35 8.55 3.78
CA LEU A 239 21.04 9.00 4.26
C LEU A 239 20.98 10.53 4.32
N ARG A 240 20.00 11.14 3.67
CA ARG A 240 19.72 12.59 3.70
C ARG A 240 19.02 12.92 5.03
N THR A 241 19.76 12.93 6.12
CA THR A 241 19.22 12.93 7.50
C THR A 241 18.35 14.13 7.84
N ASN A 242 18.74 15.34 7.41
CA ASN A 242 17.95 16.54 7.68
C ASN A 242 16.62 16.52 6.94
N ASP A 243 16.62 16.07 5.68
CA ASP A 243 15.39 15.96 4.88
C ASP A 243 14.47 14.88 5.45
N ALA A 244 15.04 13.75 5.86
CA ALA A 244 14.28 12.66 6.51
C ALA A 244 13.66 13.10 7.84
N LEU A 245 14.41 13.84 8.68
CA LEU A 245 13.87 14.42 9.92
C LEU A 245 12.74 15.41 9.62
N GLY A 246 12.91 16.26 8.60
CA GLY A 246 11.87 17.20 8.17
C GLY A 246 10.60 16.48 7.69
N ALA A 247 10.76 15.41 6.89
CA ALA A 247 9.65 14.61 6.39
C ALA A 247 8.87 13.93 7.53
N TRP A 248 9.56 13.29 8.47
CA TRP A 248 8.92 12.68 9.64
C TRP A 248 8.30 13.71 10.59
N THR A 249 8.91 14.89 10.74
CA THR A 249 8.31 15.98 11.52
C THR A 249 7.01 16.48 10.87
N ASN A 250 6.95 16.56 9.55
CA ASN A 250 5.72 16.89 8.84
C ASN A 250 4.64 15.80 9.06
N ALA A 251 5.00 14.51 8.97
CA ALA A 251 4.08 13.41 9.25
C ALA A 251 3.54 13.49 10.69
N LEU A 252 4.40 13.83 11.66
CA LEU A 252 3.99 14.03 13.06
C LEU A 252 2.94 15.12 13.23
N GLN A 253 3.05 16.23 12.48
CA GLN A 253 2.12 17.36 12.59
C GLN A 253 0.70 17.01 12.11
N ILE A 254 0.57 16.03 11.22
CA ILE A 254 -0.71 15.60 10.63
C ILE A 254 -1.18 14.23 11.15
N ALA A 255 -0.46 13.65 12.12
CA ALA A 255 -0.85 12.39 12.76
C ALA A 255 -2.18 12.57 13.52
N ARG A 256 -3.13 11.68 13.25
CA ARG A 256 -4.53 11.81 13.70
C ARG A 256 -4.79 11.19 15.07
N ASP A 257 -4.02 10.17 15.41
CA ASP A 257 -4.17 9.40 16.64
C ASP A 257 -2.80 9.06 17.27
N ASP A 258 -2.83 8.44 18.43
CA ASP A 258 -1.63 8.06 19.16
C ASP A 258 -0.85 6.95 18.45
N ASN A 259 -1.49 6.07 17.71
CA ASN A 259 -0.82 5.01 16.97
C ASN A 259 0.05 5.59 15.83
N GLU A 260 -0.51 6.51 15.04
CA GLU A 260 0.24 7.23 14.01
C GLU A 260 1.38 8.05 14.63
N ARG A 261 1.10 8.76 15.73
CA ARG A 261 2.08 9.61 16.44
C ARG A 261 3.24 8.80 16.99
N GLU A 262 2.96 7.73 17.70
CA GLU A 262 4.00 6.87 18.29
C GLU A 262 4.80 6.13 17.23
N GLY A 263 4.18 5.72 16.11
CA GLY A 263 4.88 5.20 14.95
C GLY A 263 5.91 6.19 14.42
N VAL A 264 5.56 7.48 14.31
CA VAL A 264 6.50 8.53 13.88
C VAL A 264 7.63 8.73 14.91
N TYR A 265 7.36 8.67 16.21
CA TYR A 265 8.41 8.77 17.24
C TYR A 265 9.48 7.70 17.08
N ILE A 266 9.09 6.47 16.73
CA ILE A 266 10.03 5.39 16.42
C ILE A 266 10.96 5.77 15.26
N HIS A 267 10.42 6.32 14.19
CA HIS A 267 11.20 6.72 13.03
C HIS A 267 12.12 7.92 13.32
N LEU A 268 11.62 8.91 14.04
CA LEU A 268 12.44 10.05 14.49
C LEU A 268 13.59 9.59 15.41
N ALA A 269 13.32 8.68 16.35
CA ALA A 269 14.34 8.10 17.21
C ALA A 269 15.44 7.41 16.39
N ARG A 270 15.07 6.58 15.40
CA ARG A 270 16.02 5.88 14.50
C ARG A 270 16.96 6.85 13.79
N ILE A 271 16.41 7.91 13.19
CA ILE A 271 17.23 8.86 12.43
C ILE A 271 18.12 9.65 13.38
N LYS A 272 17.61 10.07 14.54
CA LYS A 272 18.39 10.77 15.57
C LYS A 272 19.53 9.92 16.13
N MET A 273 19.33 8.61 16.28
CA MET A 273 20.41 7.68 16.63
C MET A 273 21.51 7.62 15.56
N VAL A 274 21.16 7.69 14.28
CA VAL A 274 22.14 7.68 13.19
C VAL A 274 23.03 8.92 13.23
N VAL A 275 22.50 10.07 13.63
CA VAL A 275 23.25 11.35 13.70
C VAL A 275 23.81 11.65 15.08
N GLY A 276 23.77 10.70 16.03
CA GLY A 276 24.34 10.86 17.36
C GLY A 276 23.53 11.74 18.32
N ARG A 277 22.29 12.10 17.97
CA ARG A 277 21.38 12.89 18.84
C ARG A 277 20.67 11.96 19.84
N PHE A 278 21.46 11.27 20.66
CA PHE A 278 20.97 10.17 21.50
C PHE A 278 19.95 10.60 22.55
N ALA A 279 20.16 11.75 23.21
CA ALA A 279 19.21 12.26 24.20
C ALA A 279 17.82 12.51 23.60
N GLU A 280 17.75 13.04 22.38
CA GLU A 280 16.49 13.28 21.70
C GLU A 280 15.86 11.99 21.17
N ALA A 281 16.69 11.02 20.74
CA ALA A 281 16.19 9.70 20.39
C ALA A 281 15.52 9.01 21.58
N ARG A 282 16.15 9.08 22.75
CA ARG A 282 15.61 8.55 24.01
C ARG A 282 14.29 9.21 24.40
N ALA A 283 14.19 10.54 24.26
CA ALA A 283 12.96 11.26 24.55
C ALA A 283 11.79 10.72 23.71
N HIS A 284 11.98 10.54 22.39
CA HIS A 284 10.94 9.95 21.54
C HIS A 284 10.57 8.51 21.93
N LEU A 285 11.55 7.67 22.28
CA LEU A 285 11.26 6.29 22.70
C LEU A 285 10.47 6.24 24.02
N ASN A 286 10.70 7.18 24.93
CA ASN A 286 9.95 7.28 26.19
C ASN A 286 8.47 7.65 25.97
N ASP A 287 8.16 8.38 24.88
CA ASP A 287 6.81 8.78 24.50
C ASP A 287 6.04 7.66 23.78
N VAL A 288 6.69 6.52 23.46
CA VAL A 288 6.05 5.34 22.86
C VAL A 288 5.49 4.45 23.98
N THR A 289 4.19 4.42 24.13
CA THR A 289 3.48 3.69 25.20
C THR A 289 2.62 2.55 24.70
N ASN A 290 2.26 2.56 23.41
CA ASN A 290 1.40 1.56 22.79
C ASN A 290 2.08 0.17 22.78
N ALA A 291 1.36 -0.83 23.29
CA ALA A 291 1.83 -2.21 23.36
C ALA A 291 2.18 -2.81 21.98
N ALA A 292 1.55 -2.34 20.91
CA ALA A 292 1.85 -2.77 19.54
C ALA A 292 3.30 -2.43 19.12
N PHE A 293 3.91 -1.42 19.71
CA PHE A 293 5.29 -1.00 19.43
C PHE A 293 6.30 -1.46 20.49
N ALA A 294 5.89 -2.18 21.54
CA ALA A 294 6.72 -2.54 22.67
C ALA A 294 8.03 -3.22 22.26
N ASP A 295 7.97 -4.26 21.41
CA ASP A 295 9.14 -4.99 20.95
C ASP A 295 10.09 -4.10 20.13
N THR A 296 9.54 -3.26 19.25
CA THR A 296 10.32 -2.32 18.46
C THR A 296 11.00 -1.29 19.33
N ARG A 297 10.29 -0.73 20.32
CA ARG A 297 10.83 0.20 21.30
C ARG A 297 11.98 -0.43 22.07
N HIS A 298 11.80 -1.61 22.66
CA HIS A 298 12.86 -2.30 23.41
C HIS A 298 14.10 -2.64 22.57
N HIS A 299 13.89 -3.00 21.29
CA HIS A 299 15.00 -3.21 20.38
C HIS A 299 15.78 -1.91 20.13
N LEU A 300 15.09 -0.79 19.92
CA LEU A 300 15.73 0.50 19.70
C LEU A 300 16.41 1.04 20.97
N GLU A 301 15.84 0.85 22.15
CA GLU A 301 16.45 1.23 23.44
C GLU A 301 17.78 0.49 23.65
N ARG A 302 17.86 -0.80 23.35
CA ARG A 302 19.12 -1.57 23.40
C ARG A 302 20.14 -1.04 22.41
N SER A 303 19.72 -0.83 21.14
CA SER A 303 20.62 -0.28 20.12
C SER A 303 21.10 1.13 20.45
N LEU A 304 20.26 1.94 21.08
CA LEU A 304 20.62 3.27 21.57
C LEU A 304 21.70 3.19 22.66
N ALA A 305 21.53 2.33 23.66
CA ALA A 305 22.50 2.14 24.74
C ALA A 305 23.87 1.65 24.21
N GLU A 306 23.87 0.73 23.23
CA GLU A 306 25.09 0.26 22.57
C GLU A 306 25.84 1.40 21.86
N ARG A 307 25.12 2.26 21.13
CA ARG A 307 25.69 3.39 20.43
C ARG A 307 26.23 4.48 21.37
N GLU A 308 25.52 4.76 22.46
CA GLU A 308 25.98 5.67 23.51
C GLU A 308 27.27 5.17 24.14
N ASN A 309 27.35 3.87 24.49
CA ASN A 309 28.55 3.26 25.05
C ASN A 309 29.73 3.29 24.06
N THR A 310 29.48 3.04 22.78
CA THR A 310 30.51 3.12 21.73
C THR A 310 31.00 4.56 21.56
N ALA A 311 30.11 5.53 21.58
CA ALA A 311 30.46 6.95 21.48
C ALA A 311 31.24 7.45 22.72
N ALA A 312 30.91 6.93 23.91
CA ALA A 312 31.63 7.28 25.17
C ALA A 312 33.01 6.62 25.28
N ASN A 313 33.24 5.46 24.64
CA ASN A 313 34.46 4.67 24.68
C ASN A 313 35.01 4.33 23.27
N PRO A 314 35.47 5.33 22.51
CA PRO A 314 35.90 5.10 21.12
C PRO A 314 37.14 4.19 21.01
N ALA A 315 37.94 4.04 22.07
CA ALA A 315 39.12 3.17 22.09
C ALA A 315 38.78 1.65 22.17
N ALA A 316 37.58 1.29 22.63
CA ALA A 316 37.13 -0.11 22.72
C ALA A 316 36.57 -0.64 21.38
N SER A 317 36.28 0.23 20.40
CA SER A 317 35.57 -0.09 19.17
C SER A 317 36.46 -0.52 17.99
N VAL A 318 37.79 -0.59 18.17
CA VAL A 318 38.74 -0.94 17.06
C VAL A 318 38.69 -2.45 16.73
N SER A 319 37.97 -3.28 17.47
CA SER A 319 37.97 -4.75 17.27
C SER A 319 36.76 -5.35 16.55
N THR A 320 35.72 -4.58 16.22
CA THR A 320 34.55 -5.15 15.50
C THR A 320 33.95 -4.13 14.52
N ASN A 321 34.62 -3.87 13.42
CA ASN A 321 34.05 -3.13 12.29
C ASN A 321 33.29 -4.08 11.35
N VAL A 322 32.01 -4.30 11.62
CA VAL A 322 31.01 -4.49 10.58
C VAL A 322 29.80 -3.63 10.97
N VAL A 323 29.74 -2.43 10.42
CA VAL A 323 28.52 -1.63 10.44
C VAL A 323 27.47 -2.35 9.60
N ALA A 324 26.64 -3.17 10.25
CA ALA A 324 25.45 -3.69 9.62
C ALA A 324 24.52 -2.51 9.35
N ALA A 325 24.33 -2.19 8.09
CA ALA A 325 23.24 -1.32 7.66
C ALA A 325 21.92 -1.85 8.23
N PRO A 326 20.98 -1.00 8.63
CA PRO A 326 19.67 -1.46 9.10
C PRO A 326 19.04 -2.32 8.01
N THR A 327 19.01 -3.63 8.26
CA THR A 327 18.37 -4.61 7.40
C THR A 327 16.88 -4.56 7.65
N LYS A 328 16.12 -4.28 6.62
CA LYS A 328 14.66 -4.20 6.47
C LYS A 328 14.01 -2.95 7.08
N PRO A 329 13.18 -2.24 6.31
CA PRO A 329 12.13 -1.40 6.88
C PRO A 329 11.25 -2.32 7.77
N LEU A 330 11.14 -1.99 9.04
CA LEU A 330 10.08 -2.57 9.87
C LEU A 330 8.80 -1.94 9.34
N ALA A 331 7.91 -2.76 8.83
CA ALA A 331 6.56 -2.36 8.57
C ALA A 331 6.01 -1.80 9.90
N VAL A 332 5.78 -0.50 9.94
CA VAL A 332 4.72 0.02 10.80
C VAL A 332 3.48 -0.69 10.30
N PRO A 333 2.57 -1.18 11.15
CA PRO A 333 1.27 -1.60 10.68
C PRO A 333 0.57 -0.34 10.16
N THR A 334 0.99 0.13 9.01
CA THR A 334 0.16 0.93 8.16
C THR A 334 -0.94 -0.03 7.73
N ASN A 335 -2.19 0.37 7.79
CA ASN A 335 -3.21 -0.17 6.92
C ASN A 335 -2.74 0.15 5.50
N ALA A 336 -1.62 -0.44 5.14
CA ALA A 336 -0.96 -0.25 3.88
C ALA A 336 -1.78 -1.00 2.85
N ILE A 337 -2.04 -0.34 1.78
CA ILE A 337 -2.00 -0.87 0.43
C ILE A 337 -1.19 -2.17 0.47
N PRO A 338 -1.67 -3.32 -0.01
CA PRO A 338 -0.80 -4.47 -0.20
C PRO A 338 0.41 -3.97 -0.97
N GLY A 339 1.51 -3.78 -0.24
CA GLY A 339 2.80 -3.46 -0.84
C GLY A 339 3.15 -4.58 -1.78
N PRO A 340 3.94 -4.31 -2.82
CA PRO A 340 4.33 -5.32 -3.79
C PRO A 340 4.87 -6.52 -3.04
N ILE A 341 4.21 -7.67 -3.27
CA ILE A 341 4.60 -8.98 -2.74
C ILE A 341 6.07 -9.18 -3.05
N ASN A 342 6.83 -9.55 -2.03
CA ASN A 342 8.24 -9.89 -2.09
C ASN A 342 8.65 -10.56 -3.41
N ALA A 343 9.46 -9.86 -4.18
CA ALA A 343 10.19 -10.40 -5.33
C ALA A 343 11.33 -11.34 -4.87
N SER A 344 11.07 -12.28 -3.96
CA SER A 344 12.05 -13.23 -3.45
C SER A 344 11.69 -14.68 -3.79
N HIS A 345 11.33 -14.98 -5.03
CA HIS A 345 11.46 -16.33 -5.60
C HIS A 345 11.50 -16.27 -7.12
N ARG A 346 12.66 -15.89 -7.65
CA ARG A 346 13.09 -16.36 -8.98
C ARG A 346 14.58 -16.63 -8.91
N THR A 347 14.94 -17.87 -8.73
CA THR A 347 16.19 -18.46 -9.23
C THR A 347 15.85 -19.49 -10.29
N PRO A 348 16.79 -19.79 -11.23
CA PRO A 348 16.57 -20.00 -12.64
C PRO A 348 15.84 -21.29 -13.00
#